data_2b34f68074d7ed0312c143e4cd177870
#
_entry.id   2b34f68074d7ed0312c143e4cd177870
#
_cell.length_a   1.000
_cell.length_b   1.000
_cell.length_c   1.000
_cell.angle_alpha   90.00
_cell.angle_beta   90.00
_cell.angle_gamma   90.00
#
_symmetry.space_group_name_H-M   'P 1'
#
loop_
_entity.id
_entity.type
_entity.pdbx_description
1 polymer ?
#
loop_
_entity_poly.entity_id
_entity_poly.type
_entity_poly.pdbx_seq_one_letter_code
_entity_poly.pdbx_strand_id
1 'polypeptide(L)'
;MTEPWLQPDIVSHVQLILDNYFRWFGEELISRDRPPEIQAQILFESPFVVFSHGTEADPIYHYGSRLGLELWERSWTELLEMPSRRSAESAPEIQSERNELLAVSRSYGFKSGFSGIRVTKSRRRVHIEDVKLWDLLDEFGEYRGQAAVFSKWTFLDEIEQ
;
A
#
# COMPACT_ATOMS: atom_id res chain seq x y z
N MET A 1 -18.23 13.77 -12.93
CA MET A 1 -17.49 12.51 -13.09
C MET A 1 -17.23 11.87 -11.74
N THR A 2 -17.54 10.59 -11.63
CA THR A 2 -17.39 9.91 -10.35
C THR A 2 -15.97 9.43 -10.18
N GLU A 3 -15.36 9.78 -9.05
CA GLU A 3 -13.99 9.37 -8.76
C GLU A 3 -13.95 7.89 -8.35
N PRO A 4 -13.12 7.05 -9.00
CA PRO A 4 -13.10 5.60 -8.72
C PRO A 4 -12.82 5.26 -7.25
N TRP A 5 -11.97 6.05 -6.59
CA TRP A 5 -11.60 5.81 -5.19
C TRP A 5 -12.72 6.14 -4.21
N LEU A 6 -13.82 6.71 -4.67
CA LEU A 6 -14.99 7.03 -3.85
C LEU A 6 -16.20 6.15 -4.20
N GLN A 7 -16.02 5.12 -5.00
CA GLN A 7 -17.08 4.14 -5.27
C GLN A 7 -17.36 3.31 -4.02
N PRO A 8 -18.60 2.82 -3.84
CA PRO A 8 -18.96 2.09 -2.61
C PRO A 8 -18.06 0.92 -2.25
N ASP A 9 -17.62 0.15 -3.22
CA ASP A 9 -16.72 -0.98 -2.99
C ASP A 9 -15.34 -0.51 -2.49
N ILE A 10 -14.87 0.63 -2.97
CA ILE A 10 -13.59 1.19 -2.52
C ILE A 10 -13.75 1.82 -1.14
N VAL A 11 -14.88 2.48 -0.88
CA VAL A 11 -15.16 3.01 0.46
C VAL A 11 -15.13 1.87 1.49
N SER A 12 -15.75 0.73 1.17
CA SER A 12 -15.70 -0.45 2.03
C SER A 12 -14.28 -0.98 2.21
N HIS A 13 -13.50 -0.99 1.14
CA HIS A 13 -12.10 -1.44 1.19
C HIS A 13 -11.26 -0.50 2.08
N VAL A 14 -11.51 0.80 2.01
CA VAL A 14 -10.84 1.77 2.89
C VAL A 14 -11.16 1.47 4.35
N GLN A 15 -12.42 1.15 4.68
CA GLN A 15 -12.77 0.77 6.04
C GLN A 15 -11.98 -0.45 6.49
N LEU A 16 -11.81 -1.44 5.61
CA LEU A 16 -11.01 -2.62 5.90
C LEU A 16 -9.55 -2.24 6.20
N ILE A 17 -8.97 -1.36 5.39
CA ILE A 17 -7.61 -0.86 5.60
C ILE A 17 -7.50 -0.19 6.98
N LEU A 18 -8.41 0.72 7.28
CA LEU A 18 -8.35 1.53 8.51
C LEU A 18 -8.63 0.70 9.76
N ASP A 19 -9.63 -0.20 9.70
CA ASP A 19 -9.97 -1.07 10.82
C ASP A 19 -8.79 -1.96 11.20
N ASN A 20 -8.09 -2.49 10.19
CA ASN A 20 -6.96 -3.38 10.44
C ASN A 20 -5.72 -2.63 10.88
N TYR A 21 -5.51 -1.40 10.41
CA TYR A 21 -4.42 -0.58 10.94
C TYR A 21 -4.59 -0.41 12.45
N PHE A 22 -5.78 -0.06 12.89
CA PHE A 22 -6.08 0.07 14.32
C PHE A 22 -5.89 -1.27 15.06
N ARG A 23 -6.35 -2.37 14.46
CA ARG A 23 -6.22 -3.70 15.06
C ARG A 23 -4.76 -4.03 15.40
N TRP A 24 -3.85 -3.77 14.48
CA TRP A 24 -2.46 -4.19 14.62
C TRP A 24 -1.58 -3.18 15.34
N PHE A 25 -1.83 -1.88 15.16
CA PHE A 25 -0.94 -0.83 15.69
C PHE A 25 -1.52 -0.08 16.89
N GLY A 26 -2.79 -0.28 17.22
CA GLY A 26 -3.40 0.34 18.39
C GLY A 26 -3.67 1.83 18.25
N GLU A 27 -3.57 2.37 17.05
CA GLU A 27 -3.84 3.79 16.76
C GLU A 27 -4.57 3.90 15.43
N GLU A 28 -5.23 5.03 15.21
CA GLU A 28 -5.90 5.28 13.92
C GLU A 28 -4.92 5.84 12.92
N LEU A 29 -5.01 5.36 11.67
CA LEU A 29 -4.20 5.89 10.58
C LEU A 29 -4.64 7.31 10.22
N ILE A 30 -5.95 7.53 10.19
CA ILE A 30 -6.57 8.85 10.02
C ILE A 30 -7.74 8.95 10.99
N SER A 31 -8.25 10.18 11.19
CA SER A 31 -9.42 10.38 12.05
C SER A 31 -10.62 9.61 11.51
N ARG A 32 -11.37 8.98 12.43
CA ARG A 32 -12.55 8.18 12.09
C ARG A 32 -13.86 8.88 12.50
N ASP A 33 -13.80 10.17 12.81
CA ASP A 33 -14.95 10.94 13.28
C ASP A 33 -15.85 11.48 12.17
N ARG A 34 -15.59 11.12 10.92
CA ARG A 34 -16.37 11.51 9.75
C ARG A 34 -17.01 10.28 9.10
N PRO A 35 -18.04 10.47 8.26
CA PRO A 35 -18.64 9.33 7.55
C PRO A 35 -17.64 8.56 6.69
N PRO A 36 -17.89 7.28 6.40
CA PRO A 36 -16.96 6.45 5.62
C PRO A 36 -16.55 7.07 4.28
N GLU A 37 -17.46 7.73 3.57
CA GLU A 37 -17.16 8.36 2.28
C GLU A 37 -16.16 9.49 2.43
N ILE A 38 -16.26 10.25 3.52
CA ILE A 38 -15.33 11.33 3.81
C ILE A 38 -13.98 10.76 4.27
N GLN A 39 -14.01 9.68 5.05
CA GLN A 39 -12.77 8.98 5.44
C GLN A 39 -12.02 8.48 4.21
N ALA A 40 -12.75 7.94 3.22
CA ALA A 40 -12.14 7.49 1.97
C ALA A 40 -11.47 8.64 1.22
N GLN A 41 -12.12 9.81 1.18
CA GLN A 41 -11.55 11.00 0.56
C GLN A 41 -10.30 11.46 1.31
N ILE A 42 -10.35 11.48 2.64
CA ILE A 42 -9.22 11.89 3.48
C ILE A 42 -8.03 10.95 3.25
N LEU A 43 -8.27 9.64 3.21
CA LEU A 43 -7.19 8.68 2.99
C LEU A 43 -6.57 8.86 1.60
N PHE A 44 -7.40 9.02 0.57
CA PHE A 44 -6.88 9.19 -0.79
C PHE A 44 -6.02 10.45 -0.92
N GLU A 45 -6.41 11.54 -0.25
CA GLU A 45 -5.71 12.83 -0.31
C GLU A 45 -4.63 12.98 0.77
N SER A 46 -4.35 11.93 1.53
CA SER A 46 -3.42 12.01 2.67
C SER A 46 -2.00 12.37 2.23
N PRO A 47 -1.19 12.97 3.14
CA PRO A 47 0.19 13.36 2.83
C PRO A 47 1.19 12.20 2.93
N PHE A 48 0.71 10.97 2.88
CA PHE A 48 1.54 9.77 2.90
C PHE A 48 1.03 8.80 1.84
N VAL A 49 1.85 7.79 1.55
CA VAL A 49 1.53 6.78 0.53
C VAL A 49 0.88 5.58 1.20
N VAL A 50 -0.26 5.14 0.66
CA VAL A 50 -0.93 3.90 1.09
C VAL A 50 -1.17 3.04 -0.14
N PHE A 51 -0.77 1.77 -0.05
CA PHE A 51 -1.08 0.76 -1.06
C PHE A 51 -1.70 -0.45 -0.38
N SER A 52 -2.52 -1.20 -1.11
CA SER A 52 -2.94 -2.53 -0.67
C SER A 52 -2.98 -3.47 -1.88
N HIS A 53 -2.74 -4.74 -1.62
CA HIS A 53 -2.89 -5.77 -2.63
C HIS A 53 -3.77 -6.89 -2.10
N GLY A 54 -4.29 -7.72 -3.01
CA GLY A 54 -5.25 -8.75 -2.69
C GLY A 54 -4.64 -10.11 -2.44
N THR A 55 -5.48 -11.14 -2.57
CA THR A 55 -5.16 -12.53 -2.24
C THR A 55 -4.92 -13.39 -3.48
N GLU A 56 -4.80 -12.80 -4.64
CA GLU A 56 -4.48 -13.53 -5.88
C GLU A 56 -3.16 -14.28 -5.72
N ALA A 57 -2.97 -15.37 -6.44
CA ALA A 57 -1.71 -16.13 -6.41
C ALA A 57 -0.52 -15.24 -6.75
N ASP A 58 -0.71 -14.28 -7.68
CA ASP A 58 0.21 -13.19 -7.96
C ASP A 58 -0.52 -11.91 -7.54
N PRO A 59 -0.32 -11.43 -6.30
CA PRO A 59 -1.16 -10.35 -5.76
C PRO A 59 -1.16 -9.09 -6.61
N ILE A 60 -2.36 -8.56 -6.85
CA ILE A 60 -2.59 -7.36 -7.64
C ILE A 60 -2.96 -6.23 -6.68
N TYR A 61 -2.56 -4.99 -7.01
CA TYR A 61 -2.96 -3.85 -6.21
C TYR A 61 -4.47 -3.67 -6.22
N HIS A 62 -5.03 -3.43 -5.05
CA HIS A 62 -6.45 -3.14 -4.86
C HIS A 62 -6.70 -1.70 -4.45
N TYR A 63 -5.64 -0.96 -4.09
CA TYR A 63 -5.75 0.43 -3.66
C TYR A 63 -4.41 1.13 -3.76
N GLY A 64 -4.46 2.42 -4.07
CA GLY A 64 -3.33 3.33 -3.98
C GLY A 64 -3.84 4.73 -3.70
N SER A 65 -3.23 5.43 -2.73
CA SER A 65 -3.55 6.82 -2.46
C SER A 65 -3.01 7.72 -3.58
N ARG A 66 -3.44 8.98 -3.61
CA ARG A 66 -3.00 9.93 -4.66
C ARG A 66 -1.47 10.00 -4.75
N LEU A 67 -0.79 10.17 -3.60
CA LEU A 67 0.68 10.21 -3.59
C LEU A 67 1.29 8.90 -4.08
N GLY A 68 0.64 7.77 -3.78
CA GLY A 68 1.11 6.47 -4.26
C GLY A 68 1.03 6.36 -5.77
N LEU A 69 -0.08 6.81 -6.36
CA LEU A 69 -0.24 6.82 -7.81
C LEU A 69 0.83 7.70 -8.46
N GLU A 70 1.05 8.88 -7.91
CA GLU A 70 2.08 9.80 -8.42
C GLU A 70 3.48 9.20 -8.30
N LEU A 71 3.80 8.60 -7.15
CA LEU A 71 5.10 8.01 -6.93
C LEU A 71 5.38 6.85 -7.88
N TRP A 72 4.40 5.95 -8.07
CA TRP A 72 4.55 4.82 -8.99
C TRP A 72 4.36 5.24 -10.46
N GLU A 73 3.92 6.50 -10.70
CA GLU A 73 3.67 7.03 -12.06
C GLU A 73 2.59 6.24 -12.77
N ARG A 74 1.55 5.85 -12.02
CA ARG A 74 0.44 5.06 -12.54
C ARG A 74 -0.88 5.78 -12.33
N SER A 75 -1.83 5.57 -13.25
CA SER A 75 -3.21 5.97 -13.02
C SER A 75 -3.85 4.93 -12.09
N TRP A 76 -5.04 5.26 -11.57
CA TRP A 76 -5.82 4.33 -10.76
C TRP A 76 -6.06 3.01 -11.51
N THR A 77 -6.52 3.10 -12.77
CA THR A 77 -6.80 1.92 -13.58
C THR A 77 -5.55 1.08 -13.81
N GLU A 78 -4.44 1.74 -14.14
CA GLU A 78 -3.17 1.02 -14.35
C GLU A 78 -2.72 0.30 -13.08
N LEU A 79 -2.85 0.95 -11.93
CA LEU A 79 -2.43 0.34 -10.66
C LEU A 79 -3.23 -0.92 -10.37
N LEU A 80 -4.55 -0.87 -10.54
CA LEU A 80 -5.43 -2.00 -10.21
C LEU A 80 -5.32 -3.18 -11.17
N GLU A 81 -4.57 -3.02 -12.24
CA GLU A 81 -4.26 -4.11 -13.19
C GLU A 81 -2.84 -4.64 -13.01
N MET A 82 -2.09 -4.07 -12.07
CA MET A 82 -0.66 -4.36 -11.93
C MET A 82 -0.38 -5.32 -10.77
N PRO A 83 0.36 -6.41 -11.00
CA PRO A 83 0.87 -7.21 -9.90
C PRO A 83 1.81 -6.39 -9.02
N SER A 84 1.66 -6.49 -7.70
CA SER A 84 2.44 -5.69 -6.77
C SER A 84 3.95 -5.94 -6.87
N ARG A 85 4.36 -7.14 -7.32
CA ARG A 85 5.78 -7.47 -7.51
C ARG A 85 6.47 -6.56 -8.52
N ARG A 86 5.69 -5.94 -9.44
CA ARG A 86 6.26 -5.04 -10.45
C ARG A 86 6.72 -3.70 -9.89
N SER A 87 6.40 -3.41 -8.64
CA SER A 87 6.95 -2.21 -7.97
C SER A 87 8.39 -2.45 -7.49
N ALA A 88 8.91 -3.67 -7.59
CA ALA A 88 10.30 -3.99 -7.26
C ALA A 88 11.03 -4.41 -8.54
N GLU A 89 12.34 -4.18 -8.57
CA GLU A 89 13.14 -4.60 -9.70
C GLU A 89 13.12 -6.12 -9.85
N SER A 90 13.27 -6.61 -11.09
CA SER A 90 13.24 -8.04 -11.38
C SER A 90 14.49 -8.78 -10.89
N ALA A 91 15.51 -8.08 -10.37
CA ALA A 91 16.70 -8.70 -9.83
C ALA A 91 16.33 -9.72 -8.73
N PRO A 92 16.83 -10.95 -8.77
CA PRO A 92 16.45 -11.98 -7.81
C PRO A 92 16.62 -11.59 -6.35
N GLU A 93 17.70 -10.89 -6.00
CA GLU A 93 17.96 -10.48 -4.61
C GLU A 93 16.92 -9.47 -4.11
N ILE A 94 16.41 -8.59 -4.97
CA ILE A 94 15.39 -7.61 -4.59
C ILE A 94 14.05 -8.29 -4.45
N GLN A 95 13.69 -9.20 -5.37
CA GLN A 95 12.44 -9.96 -5.26
C GLN A 95 12.47 -10.87 -4.04
N SER A 96 13.61 -11.48 -3.72
CA SER A 96 13.76 -12.34 -2.56
C SER A 96 13.58 -11.56 -1.26
N GLU A 97 14.21 -10.38 -1.15
CA GLU A 97 14.06 -9.49 0.01
C GLU A 97 12.59 -9.11 0.20
N ARG A 98 11.93 -8.70 -0.87
CA ARG A 98 10.53 -8.31 -0.83
C ARG A 98 9.64 -9.49 -0.39
N ASN A 99 9.88 -10.67 -0.94
CA ASN A 99 9.09 -11.86 -0.61
C ASN A 99 9.28 -12.28 0.84
N GLU A 100 10.50 -12.23 1.36
CA GLU A 100 10.78 -12.52 2.76
C GLU A 100 10.06 -11.55 3.69
N LEU A 101 10.09 -10.27 3.35
CA LEU A 101 9.45 -9.25 4.14
C LEU A 101 7.94 -9.47 4.21
N LEU A 102 7.30 -9.75 3.06
CA LEU A 102 5.86 -10.01 3.03
C LEU A 102 5.52 -11.28 3.82
N ALA A 103 6.36 -12.31 3.76
CA ALA A 103 6.15 -13.53 4.51
C ALA A 103 6.24 -13.31 6.02
N VAL A 104 7.21 -12.52 6.47
CA VAL A 104 7.36 -12.17 7.89
C VAL A 104 6.14 -11.37 8.37
N SER A 105 5.73 -10.36 7.61
CA SER A 105 4.52 -9.59 7.93
C SER A 105 3.32 -10.52 8.04
N ARG A 106 3.15 -11.42 7.08
CA ARG A 106 2.03 -12.37 7.05
C ARG A 106 2.00 -13.28 8.27
N SER A 107 3.17 -13.72 8.76
CA SER A 107 3.28 -14.59 9.95
C SER A 107 2.82 -13.91 11.23
N TYR A 108 3.11 -12.62 11.39
CA TYR A 108 2.82 -11.87 12.61
C TYR A 108 1.61 -10.95 12.47
N GLY A 109 1.04 -10.83 11.26
CA GLY A 109 -0.08 -9.94 10.99
C GLY A 109 0.35 -8.52 10.65
N PHE A 110 1.53 -8.10 11.05
CA PHE A 110 2.05 -6.77 10.77
C PHE A 110 3.56 -6.70 10.93
N LYS A 111 4.15 -5.67 10.34
CA LYS A 111 5.57 -5.35 10.50
C LYS A 111 5.75 -3.85 10.34
N SER A 112 6.64 -3.25 11.13
CA SER A 112 6.95 -1.82 11.05
C SER A 112 8.45 -1.60 10.92
N GLY A 113 8.81 -0.38 10.49
CA GLY A 113 10.20 0.06 10.47
C GLY A 113 11.06 -0.57 9.40
N PHE A 114 10.46 -1.07 8.31
CA PHE A 114 11.29 -1.65 7.26
C PHE A 114 11.57 -0.63 6.15
N SER A 115 12.60 -0.90 5.35
CA SER A 115 12.92 -0.09 4.18
C SER A 115 13.26 -1.04 3.02
N GLY A 116 13.21 -0.50 1.82
CA GLY A 116 13.54 -1.29 0.63
C GLY A 116 13.59 -0.42 -0.60
N ILE A 117 14.01 -1.03 -1.71
CA ILE A 117 14.12 -0.34 -2.99
C ILE A 117 12.96 -0.79 -3.88
N ARG A 118 12.33 0.18 -4.53
CA ARG A 118 11.23 -0.06 -5.46
C ARG A 118 11.53 0.66 -6.78
N VAL A 119 10.76 0.36 -7.81
CA VAL A 119 10.98 0.94 -9.13
C VAL A 119 9.66 1.50 -9.67
N THR A 120 9.70 2.70 -10.25
CA THR A 120 8.53 3.35 -10.82
C THR A 120 8.31 2.89 -12.26
N LYS A 121 7.21 3.32 -12.88
CA LYS A 121 6.90 3.00 -14.27
C LYS A 121 8.01 3.43 -15.24
N SER A 122 8.60 4.61 -15.02
CA SER A 122 9.71 5.12 -15.84
C SER A 122 11.05 4.53 -15.46
N ARG A 123 11.06 3.52 -14.57
CA ARG A 123 12.25 2.78 -14.16
C ARG A 123 13.16 3.57 -13.23
N ARG A 124 12.64 4.57 -12.55
CA ARG A 124 13.38 5.27 -11.51
C ARG A 124 13.40 4.41 -10.25
N ARG A 125 14.55 4.30 -9.63
CA ARG A 125 14.72 3.56 -8.37
C ARG A 125 14.43 4.50 -7.22
N VAL A 126 13.62 4.02 -6.27
CA VAL A 126 13.26 4.80 -5.09
C VAL A 126 13.47 3.97 -3.83
N HIS A 127 14.15 4.57 -2.85
CA HIS A 127 14.34 3.97 -1.54
C HIS A 127 13.18 4.44 -0.64
N ILE A 128 12.37 3.50 -0.20
CA ILE A 128 11.26 3.79 0.72
C ILE A 128 11.70 3.39 2.13
N GLU A 129 11.33 4.20 3.11
CA GLU A 129 11.80 4.06 4.49
C GLU A 129 10.67 4.07 5.49
N ASP A 130 10.91 3.41 6.62
CA ASP A 130 10.00 3.41 7.75
C ASP A 130 8.59 2.93 7.37
N VAL A 131 8.54 1.86 6.58
CA VAL A 131 7.30 1.31 6.06
C VAL A 131 6.62 0.45 7.11
N LYS A 132 5.30 0.59 7.23
CA LYS A 132 4.46 -0.30 8.02
C LYS A 132 3.64 -1.17 7.08
N LEU A 133 3.61 -2.46 7.36
CA LEU A 133 2.83 -3.45 6.61
C LEU A 133 1.86 -4.12 7.56
N TRP A 134 0.64 -4.41 7.10
CA TRP A 134 -0.32 -5.14 7.94
C TRP A 134 -1.29 -5.96 7.09
N ASP A 135 -1.76 -7.05 7.69
CA ASP A 135 -2.76 -7.92 7.09
C ASP A 135 -4.13 -7.29 7.16
N LEU A 136 -4.93 -7.53 6.13
CA LEU A 136 -6.32 -7.12 6.07
C LEU A 136 -7.18 -8.36 6.38
N LEU A 137 -7.84 -8.33 7.53
CA LEU A 137 -8.74 -9.40 7.96
C LEU A 137 -10.17 -8.86 7.94
N ASP A 138 -11.09 -9.65 7.42
CA ASP A 138 -12.49 -9.25 7.40
C ASP A 138 -13.17 -9.51 8.77
N GLU A 139 -14.47 -9.27 8.86
CA GLU A 139 -15.23 -9.43 10.10
C GLU A 139 -15.23 -10.87 10.63
N PHE A 140 -14.91 -11.84 9.77
CA PHE A 140 -14.81 -13.25 10.15
C PHE A 140 -13.38 -13.68 10.44
N GLY A 141 -12.42 -12.75 10.39
CA GLY A 141 -11.01 -13.04 10.59
C GLY A 141 -10.30 -13.64 9.39
N GLU A 142 -10.94 -13.64 8.23
CA GLU A 142 -10.34 -14.19 7.01
C GLU A 142 -9.41 -13.19 6.35
N TYR A 143 -8.29 -13.68 5.84
CA TYR A 143 -7.28 -12.89 5.18
C TYR A 143 -7.79 -12.36 3.83
N ARG A 144 -7.67 -11.04 3.63
CA ARG A 144 -8.15 -10.35 2.42
C ARG A 144 -7.04 -9.61 1.68
N GLY A 145 -5.82 -9.69 2.14
CA GLY A 145 -4.68 -9.03 1.52
C GLY A 145 -3.80 -8.32 2.53
N GLN A 146 -2.95 -7.45 2.04
CA GLN A 146 -2.04 -6.66 2.87
C GLN A 146 -2.05 -5.22 2.43
N ALA A 147 -1.76 -4.33 3.38
CA ALA A 147 -1.61 -2.90 3.12
C ALA A 147 -0.26 -2.41 3.60
N ALA A 148 0.18 -1.29 3.05
CA ALA A 148 1.43 -0.65 3.43
C ALA A 148 1.23 0.85 3.49
N VAL A 149 1.93 1.52 4.41
CA VAL A 149 1.95 2.98 4.51
C VAL A 149 3.39 3.44 4.72
N PHE A 150 3.77 4.51 4.03
CA PHE A 150 5.06 5.18 4.25
C PHE A 150 4.96 6.64 3.82
N SER A 151 5.82 7.47 4.41
CA SER A 151 5.86 8.90 4.10
C SER A 151 7.27 9.40 3.78
N LYS A 152 8.26 8.49 3.80
CA LYS A 152 9.66 8.85 3.53
C LYS A 152 10.17 8.07 2.34
N TRP A 153 10.66 8.76 1.33
CA TRP A 153 11.28 8.12 0.18
C TRP A 153 12.29 9.04 -0.47
N THR A 154 13.28 8.43 -1.16
CA THR A 154 14.34 9.16 -1.84
C THR A 154 14.63 8.47 -3.17
N PHE A 155 14.69 9.24 -4.25
CA PHE A 155 15.07 8.70 -5.55
C PHE A 155 16.58 8.49 -5.59
N LEU A 156 17.01 7.26 -5.89
CA LEU A 156 18.42 6.89 -5.86
C LEU A 156 19.22 7.49 -7.02
N ASP A 157 18.58 7.66 -8.17
CA ASP A 157 19.22 8.29 -9.32
C ASP A 157 19.60 9.74 -9.04
N GLU A 158 18.94 10.41 -8.10
CA GLU A 158 19.30 11.77 -7.69
C GLU A 158 20.51 11.80 -6.76
N ILE A 159 20.72 10.72 -5.99
CA ILE A 159 21.84 10.61 -5.06
C ILE A 159 23.14 10.30 -5.78
N GLU A 160 23.07 9.55 -6.86
CA GLU A 160 24.23 9.09 -7.61
C GLU A 160 24.89 10.19 -8.44
N GLN A 161 24.30 11.35 -8.51
CA GLN A 161 24.87 12.52 -9.19
C GLN A 161 25.70 13.34 -8.24
#